data_d1ebc0cd599a4687615e3a1058b9feb5
#
_entry.id   d1ebc0cd599a4687615e3a1058b9feb5
#
_cell.length_a   1.000
_cell.length_b   1.000
_cell.length_c   1.000
_cell.angle_alpha   90.00
_cell.angle_beta   90.00
_cell.angle_gamma   90.00
#
_symmetry.space_group_name_H-M   'P 1'
#
loop_
_entity.id
_entity.type
_entity.pdbx_description
1 polymer ?
#
loop_
_entity_poly.entity_id
_entity_poly.type
_entity_poly.pdbx_seq_one_letter_code
_entity_poly.pdbx_strand_id
1 'polypeptide(L)'
;MSGLKPKLLLMLLLTALLCGCSRHTLASREIVRAVCFSAENEVCLILEGTDENGYRIIQGQGDTMAQALDAAQRELIGQAYYGLMDVAVFPTTVDFRQARELGKLLYEKAQPAPESAVFAADWNGDTAAELYDRLRQMQEPHCGLERLFEQEDCCFIPLWRQESFGYLFLQKERNECVTRPEAAGLLAVLCGQSSQVDMTFANQTAHIMADARVSVEPTAQGTLVTVTLRDVKLSTLTPALDEQSAQQRLANSWQQAFSRYAAMPADPFRLDFFASCRFGAHQTAAAPKLSITFE
;
A
#
# COMPACT_ATOMS: atom_id res chain seq x y z
N MET A 1 -0.60 -42.12 52.31
CA MET A 1 -0.94 -42.28 50.88
C MET A 1 -1.95 -41.25 50.40
N SER A 2 -1.84 -39.99 50.74
CA SER A 2 -2.84 -38.94 50.44
C SER A 2 -2.35 -37.79 49.55
N GLY A 3 -1.12 -37.83 49.07
CA GLY A 3 -0.54 -36.74 48.27
C GLY A 3 -0.66 -36.85 46.75
N LEU A 4 -1.15 -37.97 46.25
CA LEU A 4 -1.19 -38.20 44.78
C LEU A 4 -2.44 -37.61 44.12
N LYS A 5 -3.56 -37.54 44.86
CA LYS A 5 -4.84 -37.07 44.30
C LYS A 5 -4.85 -35.62 43.84
N PRO A 6 -4.29 -34.63 44.55
CA PRO A 6 -4.33 -33.26 44.09
C PRO A 6 -3.38 -32.99 42.92
N LYS A 7 -2.25 -33.67 42.87
CA LYS A 7 -1.29 -33.56 41.75
C LYS A 7 -1.85 -34.17 40.47
N LEU A 8 -2.56 -35.30 40.60
CA LEU A 8 -3.21 -35.96 39.46
C LEU A 8 -4.36 -35.10 38.92
N LEU A 9 -5.13 -34.48 39.81
CA LEU A 9 -6.22 -33.54 39.44
C LEU A 9 -5.67 -32.30 38.73
N LEU A 10 -4.56 -31.73 39.23
CA LEU A 10 -3.89 -30.58 38.61
C LEU A 10 -3.33 -30.93 37.22
N MET A 11 -2.76 -32.11 37.05
CA MET A 11 -2.24 -32.61 35.77
C MET A 11 -3.37 -32.85 34.77
N LEU A 12 -4.51 -33.37 35.20
CA LEU A 12 -5.72 -33.52 34.37
C LEU A 12 -6.33 -32.16 33.98
N LEU A 13 -6.32 -31.18 34.88
CA LEU A 13 -6.77 -29.84 34.58
C LEU A 13 -5.83 -29.11 33.58
N LEU A 14 -4.53 -29.28 33.73
CA LEU A 14 -3.54 -28.74 32.79
C LEU A 14 -3.67 -29.40 31.40
N THR A 15 -3.85 -30.70 31.33
CA THR A 15 -4.07 -31.41 30.05
C THR A 15 -5.40 -31.00 29.41
N ALA A 16 -6.47 -30.79 30.18
CA ALA A 16 -7.73 -30.29 29.68
C ALA A 16 -7.62 -28.83 29.12
N LEU A 17 -6.84 -27.98 29.80
CA LEU A 17 -6.52 -26.62 29.34
C LEU A 17 -5.65 -26.62 28.07
N LEU A 18 -4.70 -27.53 27.95
CA LEU A 18 -3.86 -27.68 26.77
C LEU A 18 -4.59 -28.34 25.59
N CYS A 19 -5.59 -29.18 25.81
CA CYS A 19 -6.42 -29.78 24.77
C CYS A 19 -7.52 -28.82 24.28
N GLY A 20 -7.74 -27.68 24.93
CA GLY A 20 -8.72 -26.66 24.55
C GLY A 20 -8.32 -25.77 23.38
N CYS A 21 -7.13 -25.93 22.80
CA CYS A 21 -6.78 -25.26 21.56
C CYS A 21 -7.65 -25.83 20.42
N SER A 22 -8.51 -24.99 19.88
CA SER A 22 -9.49 -25.30 18.84
C SER A 22 -8.89 -26.18 17.74
N ARG A 23 -9.59 -27.28 17.42
CA ARG A 23 -9.24 -28.26 16.38
C ARG A 23 -9.36 -27.74 14.93
N HIS A 24 -9.36 -26.43 14.73
CA HIS A 24 -9.23 -25.89 13.37
C HIS A 24 -7.77 -26.04 12.94
N THR A 25 -7.45 -27.21 12.38
CA THR A 25 -6.15 -27.45 11.76
C THR A 25 -5.99 -26.45 10.61
N LEU A 26 -4.75 -26.00 10.38
CA LEU A 26 -4.40 -25.17 9.20
C LEU A 26 -4.95 -25.78 7.89
N ALA A 27 -5.07 -27.11 7.83
CA ALA A 27 -5.63 -27.84 6.68
C ALA A 27 -7.12 -27.54 6.38
N SER A 28 -7.87 -26.94 7.33
CA SER A 28 -9.27 -26.54 7.11
C SER A 28 -9.44 -25.05 6.80
N ARG A 29 -8.34 -24.30 6.70
CA ARG A 29 -8.35 -22.88 6.38
C ARG A 29 -8.10 -22.65 4.90
N GLU A 30 -8.88 -21.77 4.34
CA GLU A 30 -8.66 -21.27 2.98
C GLU A 30 -7.90 -19.95 3.07
N ILE A 31 -6.69 -19.94 2.55
CA ILE A 31 -5.78 -18.78 2.64
C ILE A 31 -6.21 -17.79 1.56
N VAL A 32 -6.71 -16.63 1.99
CA VAL A 32 -7.02 -15.51 1.10
C VAL A 32 -5.76 -14.68 0.89
N ARG A 33 -5.33 -14.59 -0.37
CA ARG A 33 -4.15 -13.84 -0.79
C ARG A 33 -4.48 -12.40 -1.20
N ALA A 34 -5.66 -12.19 -1.80
CA ALA A 34 -6.11 -10.85 -2.11
C ALA A 34 -7.61 -10.69 -1.95
N VAL A 35 -8.00 -9.44 -1.67
CA VAL A 35 -9.38 -8.98 -1.70
C VAL A 35 -9.49 -7.81 -2.67
N CYS A 36 -10.29 -7.96 -3.71
CA CYS A 36 -10.53 -6.92 -4.70
C CYS A 36 -11.96 -6.39 -4.58
N PHE A 37 -12.11 -5.09 -4.42
CA PHE A 37 -13.40 -4.40 -4.38
C PHE A 37 -13.65 -3.70 -5.72
N SER A 38 -14.88 -3.79 -6.25
CA SER A 38 -15.29 -3.07 -7.45
C SER A 38 -16.18 -1.86 -7.11
N ALA A 39 -16.37 -0.97 -8.06
CA ALA A 39 -17.30 0.15 -7.91
C ALA A 39 -18.79 -0.29 -7.86
N GLU A 40 -19.09 -1.51 -8.29
CA GLU A 40 -20.47 -2.06 -8.42
C GLU A 40 -20.88 -2.92 -7.23
N ASN A 41 -20.26 -2.75 -6.05
CA ASN A 41 -20.47 -3.58 -4.87
C ASN A 41 -20.23 -5.08 -5.15
N GLU A 42 -19.17 -5.37 -5.85
CA GLU A 42 -18.66 -6.70 -6.10
C GLU A 42 -17.34 -6.91 -5.36
N VAL A 43 -17.17 -8.09 -4.79
CA VAL A 43 -15.93 -8.50 -4.11
C VAL A 43 -15.40 -9.75 -4.74
N CYS A 44 -14.10 -9.76 -5.05
CA CYS A 44 -13.39 -10.95 -5.48
C CYS A 44 -12.37 -11.34 -4.40
N LEU A 45 -12.42 -12.60 -3.97
CA LEU A 45 -11.43 -13.24 -3.12
C LEU A 45 -10.52 -14.09 -3.99
N ILE A 46 -9.21 -13.85 -3.89
CA ILE A 46 -8.20 -14.66 -4.54
C ILE A 46 -7.55 -15.53 -3.46
N LEU A 47 -7.77 -16.84 -3.58
CA LEU A 47 -7.28 -17.82 -2.64
C LEU A 47 -6.06 -18.54 -3.18
N GLU A 48 -5.16 -18.93 -2.28
CA GLU A 48 -4.11 -19.89 -2.61
C GLU A 48 -4.76 -21.22 -3.04
N GLY A 49 -4.52 -21.60 -4.29
CA GLY A 49 -5.07 -22.81 -4.89
C GLY A 49 -4.05 -23.93 -4.99
N THR A 50 -4.55 -25.15 -5.20
CA THR A 50 -3.72 -26.32 -5.50
C THR A 50 -3.69 -26.65 -6.99
N ASP A 51 -4.36 -25.82 -7.82
CA ASP A 51 -4.55 -26.05 -9.25
C ASP A 51 -3.33 -25.56 -10.04
N GLU A 52 -3.23 -25.95 -11.31
CA GLU A 52 -2.13 -25.54 -12.20
C GLU A 52 -1.95 -24.03 -12.32
N ASN A 53 -3.03 -23.25 -12.13
CA ASN A 53 -3.00 -21.78 -12.11
C ASN A 53 -2.62 -21.20 -10.74
N GLY A 54 -2.51 -22.02 -9.68
CA GLY A 54 -2.09 -21.59 -8.36
C GLY A 54 -3.12 -20.77 -7.54
N TYR A 55 -4.29 -20.39 -8.11
CA TYR A 55 -5.32 -19.60 -7.43
C TYR A 55 -6.72 -20.12 -7.69
N ARG A 56 -7.58 -20.00 -6.67
CA ARG A 56 -9.02 -20.11 -6.79
C ARG A 56 -9.66 -18.75 -6.59
N ILE A 57 -10.56 -18.38 -7.49
CA ILE A 57 -11.27 -17.10 -7.47
C ILE A 57 -12.69 -17.34 -6.97
N ILE A 58 -13.13 -16.53 -6.01
CA ILE A 58 -14.50 -16.50 -5.51
C ILE A 58 -15.02 -15.08 -5.62
N GLN A 59 -16.22 -14.93 -6.17
CA GLN A 59 -16.87 -13.64 -6.34
C GLN A 59 -18.13 -13.58 -5.48
N GLY A 60 -18.41 -12.41 -4.92
CA GLY A 60 -19.62 -12.13 -4.20
C GLY A 60 -20.16 -10.76 -4.62
N GLN A 61 -21.48 -10.66 -4.71
CA GLN A 61 -22.18 -9.43 -5.04
C GLN A 61 -23.23 -9.13 -3.99
N GLY A 62 -23.51 -7.84 -3.74
CA GLY A 62 -24.50 -7.40 -2.77
C GLY A 62 -24.93 -5.95 -2.97
N ASP A 63 -25.92 -5.50 -2.21
CA ASP A 63 -26.33 -4.09 -2.21
C ASP A 63 -25.29 -3.17 -1.55
N THR A 64 -24.40 -3.75 -0.75
CA THR A 64 -23.26 -3.07 -0.10
C THR A 64 -22.01 -3.94 -0.17
N MET A 65 -20.83 -3.30 -0.04
CA MET A 65 -19.56 -4.03 0.02
C MET A 65 -19.50 -5.07 1.15
N ALA A 66 -20.13 -4.79 2.30
CA ALA A 66 -20.20 -5.74 3.39
C ALA A 66 -20.99 -6.99 3.01
N GLN A 67 -22.13 -6.82 2.32
CA GLN A 67 -22.94 -7.93 1.83
C GLN A 67 -22.21 -8.71 0.72
N ALA A 68 -21.52 -8.01 -0.17
CA ALA A 68 -20.72 -8.65 -1.22
C ALA A 68 -19.58 -9.49 -0.62
N LEU A 69 -18.87 -8.98 0.38
CA LEU A 69 -17.83 -9.72 1.10
C LEU A 69 -18.41 -10.95 1.84
N ASP A 70 -19.54 -10.78 2.54
CA ASP A 70 -20.23 -11.87 3.22
C ASP A 70 -20.75 -12.91 2.20
N ALA A 71 -21.15 -12.49 0.99
CA ALA A 71 -21.55 -13.39 -0.09
C ALA A 71 -20.37 -14.22 -0.59
N ALA A 72 -19.23 -13.57 -0.88
CA ALA A 72 -18.02 -14.27 -1.29
C ALA A 72 -17.53 -15.26 -0.21
N GLN A 73 -17.56 -14.86 1.07
CA GLN A 73 -17.15 -15.73 2.18
C GLN A 73 -18.05 -16.98 2.34
N ARG A 74 -19.33 -16.91 1.98
CA ARG A 74 -20.24 -18.06 2.04
C ARG A 74 -19.95 -19.14 1.00
N GLU A 75 -19.27 -18.80 -0.09
CA GLU A 75 -18.83 -19.73 -1.13
C GLU A 75 -17.55 -20.49 -0.76
N LEU A 76 -16.91 -20.13 0.37
CA LEU A 76 -15.75 -20.83 0.89
C LEU A 76 -16.17 -22.21 1.45
N ILE A 77 -15.37 -23.23 1.18
CA ILE A 77 -15.57 -24.56 1.71
C ILE A 77 -15.11 -24.65 3.17
N GLY A 78 -14.02 -23.91 3.47
CA GLY A 78 -13.38 -23.85 4.79
C GLY A 78 -13.51 -22.49 5.45
N GLN A 79 -12.79 -22.29 6.54
CA GLN A 79 -12.71 -20.99 7.20
C GLN A 79 -11.70 -20.10 6.50
N ALA A 80 -12.12 -18.92 6.07
CA ALA A 80 -11.23 -17.91 5.50
C ALA A 80 -10.11 -17.52 6.49
N TYR A 81 -8.88 -17.42 5.99
CA TYR A 81 -7.74 -16.92 6.74
C TYR A 81 -7.07 -15.80 5.96
N TYR A 82 -7.13 -14.60 6.49
CA TYR A 82 -6.63 -13.38 5.88
C TYR A 82 -5.27 -12.90 6.44
N GLY A 83 -4.74 -13.57 7.45
CA GLY A 83 -3.47 -13.18 8.07
C GLY A 83 -2.25 -13.29 7.14
N LEU A 84 -2.41 -13.91 5.96
CA LEU A 84 -1.40 -13.98 4.90
C LEU A 84 -1.88 -13.25 3.63
N MET A 85 -2.79 -12.30 3.77
CA MET A 85 -3.25 -11.49 2.66
C MET A 85 -2.13 -10.55 2.20
N ASP A 86 -1.77 -10.63 0.93
CA ASP A 86 -0.72 -9.81 0.33
C ASP A 86 -1.27 -8.44 -0.09
N VAL A 87 -2.46 -8.44 -0.72
CA VAL A 87 -2.99 -7.28 -1.44
C VAL A 87 -4.47 -7.05 -1.16
N ALA A 88 -4.84 -5.78 -0.93
CA ALA A 88 -6.19 -5.26 -1.03
C ALA A 88 -6.29 -4.31 -2.23
N VAL A 89 -7.23 -4.55 -3.13
CA VAL A 89 -7.47 -3.71 -4.30
C VAL A 89 -8.75 -2.91 -4.11
N PHE A 90 -8.64 -1.58 -4.21
CA PHE A 90 -9.75 -0.66 -4.15
C PHE A 90 -10.10 -0.13 -5.54
N PRO A 91 -11.37 0.16 -5.84
CA PRO A 91 -11.72 0.74 -7.12
C PRO A 91 -11.13 2.14 -7.29
N THR A 92 -10.81 2.52 -8.51
CA THR A 92 -10.18 3.84 -8.80
C THR A 92 -11.11 5.02 -8.55
N THR A 93 -12.38 4.77 -8.31
CA THR A 93 -13.42 5.78 -8.05
C THR A 93 -13.55 6.18 -6.57
N VAL A 94 -12.89 5.45 -5.65
CA VAL A 94 -13.03 5.75 -4.22
C VAL A 94 -12.41 7.10 -3.85
N ASP A 95 -13.04 7.80 -2.91
CA ASP A 95 -12.44 8.91 -2.18
C ASP A 95 -11.78 8.42 -0.87
N PHE A 96 -11.20 9.33 -0.10
CA PHE A 96 -10.51 8.98 1.15
C PHE A 96 -11.44 8.37 2.20
N ARG A 97 -12.66 8.86 2.32
CA ARG A 97 -13.65 8.36 3.27
C ARG A 97 -14.05 6.93 2.89
N GLN A 98 -14.37 6.70 1.62
CA GLN A 98 -14.74 5.38 1.11
C GLN A 98 -13.59 4.37 1.26
N ALA A 99 -12.35 4.77 0.97
CA ALA A 99 -11.17 3.92 1.17
C ALA A 99 -11.00 3.51 2.63
N ARG A 100 -11.20 4.45 3.57
CA ARG A 100 -11.18 4.13 5.02
C ARG A 100 -12.32 3.22 5.44
N GLU A 101 -13.51 3.40 4.88
CA GLU A 101 -14.66 2.51 5.16
C GLU A 101 -14.37 1.08 4.66
N LEU A 102 -13.76 0.91 3.48
CA LEU A 102 -13.32 -0.40 2.97
C LEU A 102 -12.21 -1.00 3.85
N GLY A 103 -11.22 -0.21 4.23
CA GLY A 103 -10.18 -0.66 5.17
C GLY A 103 -10.74 -1.11 6.50
N LYS A 104 -11.71 -0.36 7.06
CA LYS A 104 -12.40 -0.71 8.30
C LYS A 104 -13.19 -2.01 8.13
N LEU A 105 -13.91 -2.17 7.03
CA LEU A 105 -14.63 -3.40 6.71
C LEU A 105 -13.69 -4.61 6.69
N LEU A 106 -12.50 -4.47 6.07
CA LEU A 106 -11.49 -5.53 6.08
C LEU A 106 -11.01 -5.86 7.50
N TYR A 107 -10.71 -4.88 8.33
CA TYR A 107 -10.32 -5.16 9.72
C TYR A 107 -11.41 -5.80 10.55
N GLU A 108 -12.67 -5.39 10.38
CA GLU A 108 -13.80 -5.93 11.14
C GLU A 108 -14.18 -7.36 10.72
N LYS A 109 -14.11 -7.66 9.41
CA LYS A 109 -14.61 -8.91 8.85
C LYS A 109 -13.53 -9.95 8.53
N ALA A 110 -12.34 -9.49 8.18
CA ALA A 110 -11.28 -10.32 7.64
C ALA A 110 -10.03 -10.37 8.53
N GLN A 111 -9.73 -9.31 9.27
CA GLN A 111 -8.55 -9.19 10.15
C GLN A 111 -7.24 -9.50 9.41
N PRO A 112 -6.94 -8.82 8.29
CA PRO A 112 -5.69 -8.98 7.57
C PRO A 112 -4.51 -8.45 8.40
N ALA A 113 -3.29 -8.75 7.96
CA ALA A 113 -2.11 -8.12 8.49
C ALA A 113 -2.15 -6.59 8.20
N PRO A 114 -1.75 -5.73 9.15
CA PRO A 114 -1.76 -4.26 8.94
C PRO A 114 -0.95 -3.81 7.74
N GLU A 115 0.17 -4.50 7.50
CA GLU A 115 1.08 -4.26 6.37
C GLU A 115 0.60 -4.80 5.03
N SER A 116 -0.56 -5.48 4.94
CA SER A 116 -1.13 -5.90 3.65
C SER A 116 -1.21 -4.71 2.69
N ALA A 117 -0.63 -4.87 1.50
CA ALA A 117 -0.50 -3.76 0.55
C ALA A 117 -1.85 -3.33 -0.01
N VAL A 118 -2.06 -2.01 -0.11
CA VAL A 118 -3.25 -1.42 -0.73
C VAL A 118 -2.89 -0.84 -2.09
N PHE A 119 -3.70 -1.17 -3.09
CA PHE A 119 -3.62 -0.61 -4.43
C PHE A 119 -4.99 -0.10 -4.87
N ALA A 120 -4.99 0.91 -5.73
CA ALA A 120 -6.16 1.25 -6.52
C ALA A 120 -6.03 0.61 -7.91
N ALA A 121 -7.06 -0.07 -8.37
CA ALA A 121 -7.13 -0.59 -9.73
C ALA A 121 -8.58 -0.87 -10.11
N ASP A 122 -8.87 -0.80 -11.41
CA ASP A 122 -10.11 -1.33 -11.96
C ASP A 122 -9.89 -2.77 -12.41
N TRP A 123 -10.82 -3.64 -12.07
CA TRP A 123 -10.77 -5.07 -12.41
C TRP A 123 -12.15 -5.58 -12.78
N ASN A 124 -12.18 -6.73 -13.42
CA ASN A 124 -13.36 -7.56 -13.60
C ASN A 124 -13.02 -9.01 -13.22
N GLY A 125 -14.01 -9.86 -13.10
CA GLY A 125 -13.84 -11.23 -12.63
C GLY A 125 -12.75 -12.03 -13.36
N ASP A 126 -12.63 -11.83 -14.67
CA ASP A 126 -11.67 -12.57 -15.50
C ASP A 126 -10.23 -12.08 -15.34
N THR A 127 -10.04 -10.81 -14.97
CA THR A 127 -8.72 -10.17 -14.86
C THR A 127 -8.15 -10.09 -13.43
N ALA A 128 -8.95 -10.46 -12.42
CA ALA A 128 -8.54 -10.31 -11.02
C ALA A 128 -7.28 -11.10 -10.64
N ALA A 129 -7.13 -12.33 -11.15
CA ALA A 129 -5.94 -13.14 -10.88
C ALA A 129 -4.69 -12.59 -11.55
N GLU A 130 -4.80 -12.14 -12.79
CA GLU A 130 -3.68 -11.52 -13.51
C GLU A 130 -3.25 -10.22 -12.84
N LEU A 131 -4.23 -9.42 -12.40
CA LEU A 131 -3.96 -8.20 -11.64
C LEU A 131 -3.21 -8.51 -10.35
N TYR A 132 -3.68 -9.51 -9.58
CA TYR A 132 -3.01 -9.93 -8.35
C TYR A 132 -1.58 -10.37 -8.61
N ASP A 133 -1.32 -11.20 -9.65
CA ASP A 133 0.02 -11.66 -9.98
C ASP A 133 0.97 -10.49 -10.31
N ARG A 134 0.48 -9.46 -10.97
CA ARG A 134 1.25 -8.25 -11.25
C ARG A 134 1.53 -7.46 -9.97
N LEU A 135 0.51 -7.22 -9.14
CA LEU A 135 0.63 -6.41 -7.94
C LEU A 135 1.54 -7.07 -6.89
N ARG A 136 1.45 -8.39 -6.69
CA ARG A 136 2.29 -9.10 -5.71
C ARG A 136 3.77 -9.13 -6.09
N GLN A 137 4.10 -8.98 -7.38
CA GLN A 137 5.49 -8.91 -7.85
C GLN A 137 6.10 -7.54 -7.64
N MET A 138 5.28 -6.53 -7.39
CA MET A 138 5.74 -5.19 -7.07
C MET A 138 6.19 -5.14 -5.61
N GLN A 139 7.51 -5.14 -5.40
CA GLN A 139 8.06 -5.01 -4.04
C GLN A 139 7.91 -3.58 -3.51
N GLU A 140 7.97 -2.60 -4.39
CA GLU A 140 7.81 -1.18 -4.10
C GLU A 140 7.01 -0.52 -5.24
N PRO A 141 6.18 0.48 -4.96
CA PRO A 141 5.93 1.10 -3.67
C PRO A 141 5.00 0.26 -2.78
N HIS A 142 5.23 0.29 -1.48
CA HIS A 142 4.43 -0.41 -0.50
C HIS A 142 3.60 0.59 0.33
N CYS A 143 2.28 0.51 0.19
CA CYS A 143 1.32 1.24 1.02
C CYS A 143 0.53 0.21 1.84
N GLY A 144 0.87 0.05 3.12
CA GLY A 144 0.15 -0.85 4.01
C GLY A 144 -1.26 -0.33 4.32
N LEU A 145 -2.17 -1.25 4.65
CA LEU A 145 -3.57 -0.92 4.97
C LEU A 145 -3.69 0.05 6.17
N GLU A 146 -2.75 -0.01 7.12
CA GLU A 146 -2.69 0.88 8.27
C GLU A 146 -2.54 2.35 7.88
N ARG A 147 -1.93 2.65 6.74
CA ARG A 147 -1.73 4.02 6.24
C ARG A 147 -3.03 4.79 6.05
N LEU A 148 -4.12 4.10 5.74
CA LEU A 148 -5.45 4.72 5.62
C LEU A 148 -5.96 5.30 6.95
N PHE A 149 -5.44 4.81 8.07
CA PHE A 149 -5.86 5.21 9.42
C PHE A 149 -4.89 6.17 10.10
N GLU A 150 -3.69 6.30 9.59
CA GLU A 150 -2.67 7.21 10.09
C GLU A 150 -2.90 8.67 9.66
N GLN A 151 -3.72 8.90 8.64
CA GLN A 151 -4.02 10.23 8.10
C GLN A 151 -5.49 10.58 8.34
N GLU A 152 -5.80 11.88 8.41
CA GLU A 152 -7.15 12.34 8.73
C GLU A 152 -7.97 12.72 7.50
N ASP A 153 -7.36 13.35 6.50
CA ASP A 153 -8.08 14.00 5.41
C ASP A 153 -7.67 13.57 3.99
N CYS A 154 -6.50 12.99 3.82
CA CYS A 154 -6.00 12.57 2.50
C CYS A 154 -4.88 11.54 2.60
N CYS A 155 -4.67 10.77 1.55
CA CYS A 155 -3.49 9.92 1.39
C CYS A 155 -3.20 9.63 -0.08
N PHE A 156 -1.98 9.14 -0.35
CA PHE A 156 -1.63 8.55 -1.64
C PHE A 156 -1.64 7.05 -1.53
N ILE A 157 -2.35 6.38 -2.45
CA ILE A 157 -2.26 4.94 -2.64
C ILE A 157 -1.74 4.61 -4.04
N PRO A 158 -0.92 3.56 -4.18
CA PRO A 158 -0.46 3.12 -5.48
C PRO A 158 -1.63 2.79 -6.41
N LEU A 159 -1.53 3.23 -7.67
CA LEU A 159 -2.53 3.03 -8.71
C LEU A 159 -1.96 2.18 -9.82
N TRP A 160 -2.64 1.09 -10.17
CA TRP A 160 -2.39 0.31 -11.37
C TRP A 160 -3.49 0.57 -12.40
N ARG A 161 -3.13 1.10 -13.54
CA ARG A 161 -4.07 1.40 -14.62
C ARG A 161 -3.41 1.26 -16.00
N GLN A 162 -4.06 0.52 -16.89
CA GLN A 162 -3.60 0.35 -18.29
C GLN A 162 -2.11 -0.05 -18.37
N GLU A 163 -1.71 -1.06 -17.59
CA GLU A 163 -0.35 -1.57 -17.51
C GLU A 163 0.71 -0.52 -17.10
N SER A 164 0.27 0.58 -16.52
CA SER A 164 1.13 1.62 -15.98
C SER A 164 0.92 1.82 -14.49
N PHE A 165 2.01 2.16 -13.83
CA PHE A 165 2.02 2.50 -12.41
C PHE A 165 1.83 4.01 -12.23
N GLY A 166 1.07 4.37 -11.23
CA GLY A 166 0.84 5.76 -10.83
C GLY A 166 0.41 5.85 -9.37
N TYR A 167 -0.22 6.95 -9.02
CA TYR A 167 -0.82 7.17 -7.71
C TYR A 167 -2.24 7.68 -7.83
N LEU A 168 -3.09 7.21 -6.94
CA LEU A 168 -4.38 7.80 -6.66
C LEU A 168 -4.23 8.69 -5.41
N PHE A 169 -4.43 9.99 -5.57
CA PHE A 169 -4.49 10.91 -4.45
C PHE A 169 -5.93 10.97 -3.94
N LEU A 170 -6.14 10.41 -2.77
CA LEU A 170 -7.43 10.37 -2.10
C LEU A 170 -7.58 11.62 -1.23
N GLN A 171 -8.70 12.32 -1.37
CA GLN A 171 -9.13 13.42 -0.53
C GLN A 171 -10.51 13.10 0.04
N LYS A 172 -10.97 13.86 1.03
CA LYS A 172 -12.18 13.58 1.81
C LYS A 172 -13.43 13.29 0.97
N GLU A 173 -13.62 13.99 -0.14
CA GLU A 173 -14.81 13.87 -1.01
C GLU A 173 -14.44 13.75 -2.49
N ARG A 174 -13.16 13.54 -2.81
CA ARG A 174 -12.70 13.42 -4.19
C ARG A 174 -11.42 12.62 -4.28
N ASN A 175 -11.13 12.16 -5.47
CA ASN A 175 -9.83 11.58 -5.79
C ASN A 175 -9.22 12.25 -7.03
N GLU A 176 -7.94 12.02 -7.21
CA GLU A 176 -7.20 12.51 -8.36
C GLU A 176 -6.15 11.49 -8.77
N CYS A 177 -6.18 11.07 -10.04
CA CYS A 177 -5.16 10.19 -10.60
C CYS A 177 -3.89 10.97 -10.93
N VAL A 178 -2.77 10.55 -10.34
CA VAL A 178 -1.43 11.01 -10.68
C VAL A 178 -0.78 9.96 -11.57
N THR A 179 -0.86 10.16 -12.87
CA THR A 179 -0.43 9.16 -13.87
C THR A 179 0.92 9.44 -14.50
N ARG A 180 1.60 10.53 -14.13
CA ARG A 180 2.92 10.82 -14.68
C ARG A 180 3.96 9.92 -14.02
N PRO A 181 4.64 9.02 -14.76
CA PRO A 181 5.61 8.09 -14.18
C PRO A 181 6.72 8.81 -13.40
N GLU A 182 7.19 9.96 -13.92
CA GLU A 182 8.24 10.73 -13.26
C GLU A 182 7.81 11.27 -11.89
N ALA A 183 6.54 11.65 -11.75
CA ALA A 183 6.01 12.11 -10.47
C ALA A 183 5.75 10.95 -9.51
N ALA A 184 5.34 9.79 -10.01
CA ALA A 184 4.98 8.64 -9.20
C ALA A 184 6.16 8.12 -8.36
N GLY A 185 7.33 7.97 -8.95
CA GLY A 185 8.55 7.53 -8.23
C GLY A 185 8.95 8.48 -7.10
N LEU A 186 8.89 9.79 -7.33
CA LEU A 186 9.17 10.79 -6.30
C LEU A 186 8.09 10.82 -5.20
N LEU A 187 6.82 10.66 -5.57
CA LEU A 187 5.73 10.58 -4.61
C LEU A 187 5.87 9.36 -3.71
N ALA A 188 6.29 8.20 -4.25
CA ALA A 188 6.55 7.00 -3.46
C ALA A 188 7.54 7.25 -2.33
N VAL A 189 8.65 7.92 -2.65
CA VAL A 189 9.69 8.26 -1.67
C VAL A 189 9.19 9.27 -0.64
N LEU A 190 8.49 10.33 -1.08
CA LEU A 190 7.93 11.33 -0.18
C LEU A 190 6.92 10.75 0.80
N CYS A 191 6.09 9.83 0.31
CA CYS A 191 5.10 9.14 1.15
C CYS A 191 5.73 8.05 2.03
N GLY A 192 7.06 7.81 1.95
CA GLY A 192 7.74 6.74 2.68
C GLY A 192 7.27 5.33 2.25
N GLN A 193 6.82 5.20 1.02
CA GLN A 193 6.33 3.93 0.45
C GLN A 193 7.41 3.23 -0.40
N SER A 194 8.51 3.90 -0.68
CA SER A 194 9.67 3.36 -1.36
C SER A 194 10.95 3.97 -0.82
N SER A 195 12.01 3.20 -0.80
CA SER A 195 13.38 3.63 -0.55
C SER A 195 14.14 3.91 -1.85
N GLN A 196 13.54 3.61 -3.00
CA GLN A 196 14.14 3.77 -4.31
C GLN A 196 13.27 4.65 -5.21
N VAL A 197 13.92 5.38 -6.08
CA VAL A 197 13.28 6.08 -7.19
C VAL A 197 13.47 5.24 -8.44
N ASP A 198 12.37 4.81 -9.03
CA ASP A 198 12.30 4.19 -10.34
C ASP A 198 11.41 5.05 -11.23
N MET A 199 11.99 5.66 -12.24
CA MET A 199 11.29 6.62 -13.10
C MET A 199 11.64 6.45 -14.55
N THR A 200 10.61 6.41 -15.39
CA THR A 200 10.73 6.44 -16.84
C THR A 200 10.28 7.81 -17.34
N PHE A 201 11.14 8.49 -18.06
CA PHE A 201 10.81 9.78 -18.67
C PHE A 201 9.94 9.63 -19.91
N ALA A 202 9.25 10.73 -20.24
CA ALA A 202 8.33 10.81 -21.35
C ALA A 202 8.84 10.09 -22.59
N ASN A 203 7.98 9.27 -23.21
CA ASN A 203 8.24 8.43 -24.36
C ASN A 203 9.27 7.29 -24.14
N GLN A 204 9.48 6.85 -22.89
CA GLN A 204 10.43 5.76 -22.57
C GLN A 204 11.86 6.01 -23.05
N THR A 205 12.25 7.28 -23.21
CA THR A 205 13.56 7.65 -23.76
C THR A 205 14.68 7.56 -22.73
N ALA A 206 14.34 7.60 -21.45
CA ALA A 206 15.30 7.44 -20.35
C ALA A 206 14.63 6.83 -19.13
N HIS A 207 15.39 6.02 -18.41
CA HIS A 207 15.01 5.41 -17.16
C HIS A 207 16.06 5.74 -16.10
N ILE A 208 15.61 6.15 -14.93
CA ILE A 208 16.48 6.44 -13.78
C ILE A 208 16.09 5.50 -12.64
N MET A 209 17.10 4.83 -12.09
CA MET A 209 17.03 4.11 -10.83
C MET A 209 18.00 4.76 -9.84
N ALA A 210 17.55 4.99 -8.62
CA ALA A 210 18.39 5.55 -7.58
C ALA A 210 17.90 5.16 -6.19
N ASP A 211 18.81 4.96 -5.25
CA ASP A 211 18.46 4.89 -3.85
C ASP A 211 18.09 6.30 -3.36
N ALA A 212 17.01 6.40 -2.60
CA ALA A 212 16.49 7.66 -2.12
C ALA A 212 16.46 7.73 -0.59
N ARG A 213 16.90 8.85 -0.05
CA ARG A 213 16.84 9.13 1.38
C ARG A 213 16.18 10.47 1.65
N VAL A 214 15.14 10.47 2.44
CA VAL A 214 14.50 11.69 2.93
C VAL A 214 15.15 12.08 4.26
N SER A 215 15.65 13.31 4.36
CA SER A 215 16.13 13.92 5.60
C SER A 215 15.32 15.16 5.91
N VAL A 216 15.10 15.40 7.21
CA VAL A 216 14.35 16.53 7.72
C VAL A 216 15.24 17.27 8.71
N GLU A 217 15.47 18.56 8.48
CA GLU A 217 16.36 19.38 9.29
C GLU A 217 15.66 20.68 9.73
N PRO A 218 15.80 21.11 11.00
CA PRO A 218 15.29 22.40 11.44
C PRO A 218 16.10 23.54 10.82
N THR A 219 15.40 24.59 10.41
CA THR A 219 16.02 25.83 9.94
C THR A 219 15.44 27.02 10.69
N ALA A 220 16.05 28.19 10.54
CA ALA A 220 15.54 29.43 11.12
C ALA A 220 14.18 29.85 10.54
N GLN A 221 13.78 29.29 9.38
CA GLN A 221 12.54 29.61 8.66
C GLN A 221 11.52 28.47 8.67
N GLY A 222 11.77 27.39 9.42
CA GLY A 222 10.93 26.20 9.47
C GLY A 222 11.76 24.93 9.28
N THR A 223 11.15 23.90 8.73
CA THR A 223 11.79 22.59 8.52
C THR A 223 12.18 22.40 7.05
N LEU A 224 13.45 22.12 6.80
CA LEU A 224 13.94 21.77 5.48
C LEU A 224 13.83 20.26 5.29
N VAL A 225 13.14 19.85 4.23
CA VAL A 225 13.07 18.46 3.78
C VAL A 225 13.99 18.30 2.57
N THR A 226 14.96 17.41 2.68
CA THR A 226 15.90 17.13 1.59
C THR A 226 15.74 15.67 1.17
N VAL A 227 15.56 15.43 -0.13
CA VAL A 227 15.66 14.10 -0.71
C VAL A 227 17.01 13.99 -1.41
N THR A 228 17.77 12.98 -1.00
CA THR A 228 19.07 12.68 -1.59
C THR A 228 18.95 11.40 -2.41
N LEU A 229 19.26 11.48 -3.69
CA LEU A 229 19.38 10.33 -4.58
C LEU A 229 20.84 9.89 -4.65
N ARG A 230 21.08 8.60 -4.48
CA ARG A 230 22.41 7.98 -4.48
C ARG A 230 22.44 6.84 -5.48
N ASP A 231 23.63 6.46 -5.91
CA ASP A 231 23.81 5.33 -6.82
C ASP A 231 22.90 5.46 -8.08
N VAL A 232 22.86 6.68 -8.62
CA VAL A 232 21.97 7.00 -9.74
C VAL A 232 22.41 6.27 -10.99
N LYS A 233 21.56 5.37 -11.47
CA LYS A 233 21.75 4.64 -12.72
C LYS A 233 20.86 5.26 -13.79
N LEU A 234 21.47 5.82 -14.81
CA LEU A 234 20.78 6.41 -15.95
C LEU A 234 20.91 5.46 -17.15
N SER A 235 19.77 4.97 -17.63
CA SER A 235 19.67 4.22 -18.88
C SER A 235 19.00 5.10 -19.92
N THR A 236 19.64 5.33 -21.06
CA THR A 236 19.06 6.12 -22.16
C THR A 236 18.97 5.29 -23.43
N LEU A 237 17.81 5.36 -24.10
CA LEU A 237 17.61 4.77 -25.42
C LEU A 237 18.10 5.68 -26.55
N THR A 238 18.32 6.97 -26.26
CA THR A 238 18.82 7.95 -27.21
C THR A 238 20.00 8.69 -26.60
N PRO A 239 21.08 8.96 -27.35
CA PRO A 239 22.26 9.65 -26.84
C PRO A 239 22.02 11.12 -26.46
N ALA A 240 20.78 11.60 -26.52
CA ALA A 240 20.41 13.01 -26.29
C ALA A 240 20.14 13.39 -24.82
N LEU A 241 20.13 12.45 -23.88
CA LEU A 241 19.93 12.74 -22.47
C LEU A 241 21.24 12.52 -21.72
N ASP A 242 21.95 13.61 -21.48
CA ASP A 242 23.10 13.61 -20.58
C ASP A 242 22.67 13.72 -19.10
N GLU A 243 23.62 13.50 -18.19
CA GLU A 243 23.36 13.55 -16.74
C GLU A 243 22.79 14.90 -16.31
N GLN A 244 23.25 16.01 -16.86
CA GLN A 244 22.77 17.36 -16.51
C GLN A 244 21.30 17.53 -16.93
N SER A 245 20.94 17.09 -18.13
CA SER A 245 19.55 17.13 -18.61
C SER A 245 18.64 16.23 -17.79
N ALA A 246 19.11 15.04 -17.38
CA ALA A 246 18.38 14.13 -16.49
C ALA A 246 18.15 14.77 -15.11
N GLN A 247 19.19 15.37 -14.54
CA GLN A 247 19.12 16.10 -13.25
C GLN A 247 18.10 17.24 -13.30
N GLN A 248 18.11 18.03 -14.35
CA GLN A 248 17.17 19.14 -14.53
C GLN A 248 15.71 18.64 -14.66
N ARG A 249 15.50 17.56 -15.40
CA ARG A 249 14.16 16.94 -15.53
C ARG A 249 13.66 16.40 -14.20
N LEU A 250 14.51 15.71 -13.43
CA LEU A 250 14.20 15.25 -12.08
C LEU A 250 13.79 16.42 -11.17
N ALA A 251 14.60 17.48 -11.16
CA ALA A 251 14.31 18.67 -10.36
C ALA A 251 12.97 19.33 -10.74
N ASN A 252 12.68 19.39 -12.04
CA ASN A 252 11.40 19.94 -12.53
C ASN A 252 10.23 19.04 -12.14
N SER A 253 10.35 17.71 -12.30
CA SER A 253 9.30 16.75 -11.91
C SER A 253 9.05 16.80 -10.41
N TRP A 254 10.10 16.91 -9.60
CA TRP A 254 10.02 17.12 -8.16
C TRP A 254 9.26 18.39 -7.82
N GLN A 255 9.67 19.53 -8.39
CA GLN A 255 9.03 20.80 -8.12
C GLN A 255 7.54 20.78 -8.50
N GLN A 256 7.19 20.17 -9.62
CA GLN A 256 5.79 20.02 -10.04
C GLN A 256 4.99 19.13 -9.11
N ALA A 257 5.54 17.98 -8.73
CA ALA A 257 4.88 17.04 -7.84
C ALA A 257 4.67 17.65 -6.44
N PHE A 258 5.72 18.31 -5.89
CA PHE A 258 5.68 18.83 -4.54
C PHE A 258 4.86 20.11 -4.42
N SER A 259 5.08 21.13 -5.28
CA SER A 259 4.43 22.44 -5.15
C SER A 259 2.91 22.35 -5.21
N ARG A 260 2.37 21.42 -5.99
CA ARG A 260 0.93 21.19 -6.09
C ARG A 260 0.34 20.68 -4.78
N TYR A 261 1.01 19.75 -4.12
CA TYR A 261 0.50 19.06 -2.93
C TYR A 261 0.90 19.76 -1.63
N ALA A 262 2.07 20.44 -1.61
CA ALA A 262 2.50 21.22 -0.46
C ALA A 262 1.65 22.48 -0.21
N ALA A 263 0.95 22.99 -1.24
CA ALA A 263 0.03 24.11 -1.10
C ALA A 263 -1.33 23.72 -0.49
N MET A 264 -1.57 22.42 -0.25
CA MET A 264 -2.82 21.95 0.36
C MET A 264 -2.80 22.16 1.87
N PRO A 265 -3.96 22.43 2.49
CA PRO A 265 -4.07 22.60 3.95
C PRO A 265 -3.79 21.29 4.71
N ALA A 266 -3.88 20.15 4.03
CA ALA A 266 -3.54 18.84 4.59
C ALA A 266 -2.05 18.54 4.36
N ASP A 267 -1.44 17.69 5.21
CA ASP A 267 -0.06 17.21 5.07
C ASP A 267 -0.03 15.83 4.36
N PRO A 268 -0.17 15.79 3.02
CA PRO A 268 -0.31 14.53 2.29
C PRO A 268 0.93 13.63 2.35
N PHE A 269 2.09 14.22 2.70
CA PHE A 269 3.36 13.51 2.83
C PHE A 269 3.75 13.24 4.29
N ARG A 270 2.93 13.69 5.25
CA ARG A 270 3.23 13.58 6.69
C ARG A 270 4.54 14.27 7.10
N LEU A 271 4.99 15.27 6.36
CA LEU A 271 6.26 15.95 6.63
C LEU A 271 6.19 16.76 7.94
N ASP A 272 5.06 17.41 8.22
CA ASP A 272 4.84 18.12 9.47
C ASP A 272 4.77 17.16 10.66
N PHE A 273 4.17 15.98 10.47
CA PHE A 273 4.15 14.93 11.48
C PHE A 273 5.59 14.44 11.80
N PHE A 274 6.39 14.12 10.78
CA PHE A 274 7.78 13.70 10.97
C PHE A 274 8.63 14.80 11.61
N ALA A 275 8.45 16.05 11.18
CA ALA A 275 9.13 17.19 11.77
C ALA A 275 8.77 17.35 13.25
N SER A 276 7.49 17.26 13.60
CA SER A 276 7.00 17.38 14.97
C SER A 276 7.48 16.24 15.87
N CYS A 277 7.48 15.00 15.38
CA CYS A 277 8.00 13.85 16.11
C CYS A 277 9.50 13.97 16.39
N ARG A 278 10.28 14.53 15.47
CA ARG A 278 11.73 14.61 15.60
C ARG A 278 12.19 15.81 16.42
N PHE A 279 11.50 16.94 16.32
CA PHE A 279 11.92 18.22 16.90
C PHE A 279 11.00 18.74 18.00
N GLY A 280 9.92 18.03 18.32
CA GLY A 280 9.05 18.33 19.47
C GLY A 280 8.24 19.61 19.38
N ALA A 281 8.09 20.21 18.19
CA ALA A 281 7.31 21.43 17.98
C ALA A 281 6.46 21.32 16.72
N HIS A 282 5.31 22.01 16.70
CA HIS A 282 4.54 22.22 15.48
C HIS A 282 5.37 23.13 14.54
N GLN A 283 6.15 22.55 13.69
CA GLN A 283 6.91 23.26 12.66
C GLN A 283 6.33 22.91 11.31
N THR A 284 5.95 23.91 10.56
CA THR A 284 5.54 23.73 9.17
C THR A 284 6.74 23.35 8.35
N ALA A 285 6.68 22.26 7.60
CA ALA A 285 7.75 21.85 6.73
C ALA A 285 7.95 22.91 5.62
N ALA A 286 9.18 23.36 5.44
CA ALA A 286 9.53 24.19 4.29
C ALA A 286 9.45 23.36 3.01
N ALA A 287 9.39 24.03 1.84
CA ALA A 287 9.45 23.36 0.55
C ALA A 287 10.69 22.45 0.48
N PRO A 288 10.56 21.16 0.11
CA PRO A 288 11.67 20.26 0.05
C PRO A 288 12.68 20.68 -1.01
N LYS A 289 13.94 20.49 -0.70
CA LYS A 289 15.05 20.71 -1.62
C LYS A 289 15.53 19.35 -2.11
N LEU A 290 15.56 19.17 -3.43
CA LEU A 290 16.13 17.96 -4.05
C LEU A 290 17.65 18.15 -4.17
N SER A 291 18.41 17.19 -3.64
CA SER A 291 19.84 17.04 -3.89
C SER A 291 20.04 15.74 -4.67
N ILE A 292 20.73 15.81 -5.79
CA ILE A 292 21.00 14.68 -6.68
C ILE A 292 22.49 14.46 -6.78
N THR A 293 22.91 13.24 -6.54
CA THR A 293 24.29 12.80 -6.76
C THR A 293 24.24 11.67 -7.80
N PHE A 294 25.04 11.81 -8.85
CA PHE A 294 25.25 10.78 -9.86
C PHE A 294 26.59 10.10 -9.56
N GLU A 295 26.58 8.77 -9.32
CA GLU A 295 27.75 7.92 -9.16
C GLU A 295 27.78 6.83 -10.22
#